data_ab4b882046e582c9e33d98d8364d6463
#
_entry.id   ab4b882046e582c9e33d98d8364d6463
#
_cell.length_a   1.000
_cell.length_b   1.000
_cell.length_c   1.000
_cell.angle_alpha   90.00
_cell.angle_beta   90.00
_cell.angle_gamma   90.00
#
_symmetry.space_group_name_H-M   'P 1'
#
loop_
_entity.id
_entity.type
_entity.pdbx_description
1 polymer ?
#
loop_
_entity_poly.entity_id
_entity_poly.type
_entity_poly.pdbx_seq_one_letter_code
_entity_poly.pdbx_strand_id
1 'polypeptide(L)'
;MAMCRYLVADGRHCSEEAGDHDLCHWHDPHAPHSSPDTAAALEHYVRQGGLCHGLQLARADLAGLNLVNREGPQGFLLEQCNLYRANLRGAHLYGIRIKGGSLMKADVSDANLHCA
;
A
#
# COMPACT_ATOMS: atom_id res chain seq x y z
N MET A 1 15.61 -17.66 -7.15
CA MET A 1 14.25 -17.19 -7.13
C MET A 1 14.16 -15.85 -7.84
N ALA A 2 13.07 -15.61 -8.56
CA ALA A 2 12.92 -14.39 -9.32
C ALA A 2 12.51 -13.23 -8.41
N MET A 3 12.99 -12.04 -8.72
CA MET A 3 12.55 -10.82 -8.04
C MET A 3 11.35 -10.21 -8.76
N CYS A 4 10.55 -9.46 -8.02
CA CYS A 4 9.45 -8.69 -8.60
C CYS A 4 9.98 -7.79 -9.73
N ARG A 5 9.33 -7.84 -10.89
CA ARG A 5 9.78 -7.07 -12.07
C ARG A 5 9.29 -5.62 -12.08
N TYR A 6 8.59 -5.19 -11.05
CA TYR A 6 8.04 -3.84 -11.02
C TYR A 6 9.16 -2.80 -11.01
N LEU A 7 9.13 -1.88 -11.96
CA LEU A 7 10.14 -0.86 -12.16
C LEU A 7 9.47 0.49 -12.42
N VAL A 8 9.92 1.52 -11.72
CA VAL A 8 9.48 2.89 -11.96
C VAL A 8 10.40 3.55 -12.97
N ALA A 9 9.88 4.47 -13.78
CA ALA A 9 10.64 5.13 -14.83
C ALA A 9 11.88 5.88 -14.32
N ASP A 10 11.89 6.26 -13.04
CA ASP A 10 13.04 6.96 -12.43
C ASP A 10 14.16 6.01 -11.95
N GLY A 11 14.02 4.71 -12.18
CA GLY A 11 15.01 3.71 -11.81
C GLY A 11 14.73 2.96 -10.52
N ARG A 12 13.76 3.40 -9.73
CA ARG A 12 13.37 2.64 -8.52
C ARG A 12 12.75 1.31 -8.92
N HIS A 13 13.03 0.29 -8.16
CA HIS A 13 12.45 -1.03 -8.43
C HIS A 13 12.08 -1.74 -7.12
N CYS A 14 11.13 -2.66 -7.23
CA CYS A 14 10.73 -3.50 -6.11
C CYS A 14 11.79 -4.58 -5.90
N SER A 15 12.21 -4.79 -4.65
CA SER A 15 13.19 -5.81 -4.30
C SER A 15 12.57 -7.04 -3.65
N GLU A 16 11.23 -7.14 -3.66
CA GLU A 16 10.53 -8.27 -3.08
C GLU A 16 10.58 -9.51 -4.00
N GLU A 17 10.37 -10.67 -3.43
CA GLU A 17 10.30 -11.93 -4.17
C GLU A 17 9.06 -11.97 -5.05
N ALA A 18 9.21 -12.40 -6.29
CA ALA A 18 8.11 -12.49 -7.24
C ALA A 18 7.25 -13.73 -6.99
N GLY A 19 5.95 -13.59 -7.22
CA GLY A 19 5.00 -14.70 -7.26
C GLY A 19 4.78 -15.23 -8.68
N ASP A 20 3.57 -15.69 -8.96
CA ASP A 20 3.25 -16.40 -10.19
C ASP A 20 3.33 -15.58 -11.48
N HIS A 21 3.22 -14.25 -11.38
CA HIS A 21 3.18 -13.35 -12.55
C HIS A 21 4.43 -12.48 -12.66
N ASP A 22 5.54 -12.91 -12.12
CA ASP A 22 6.79 -12.14 -12.05
C ASP A 22 6.65 -10.83 -11.24
N LEU A 23 5.56 -10.71 -10.49
CA LEU A 23 5.29 -9.57 -9.62
C LEU A 23 5.10 -10.06 -8.19
N CYS A 24 5.51 -9.25 -7.23
CA CYS A 24 5.31 -9.61 -5.83
C CYS A 24 3.83 -9.47 -5.45
N HIS A 25 3.51 -9.94 -4.25
CA HIS A 25 2.16 -9.89 -3.69
C HIS A 25 1.54 -8.48 -3.77
N TRP A 26 2.34 -7.44 -3.63
CA TRP A 26 1.84 -6.06 -3.60
C TRP A 26 1.71 -5.41 -4.98
N HIS A 27 2.41 -5.90 -5.98
CA HIS A 27 2.38 -5.33 -7.33
C HIS A 27 1.57 -6.17 -8.32
N ASP A 28 1.15 -7.35 -7.93
CA ASP A 28 0.34 -8.22 -8.77
C ASP A 28 -1.15 -7.84 -8.64
N PRO A 29 -1.79 -7.35 -9.71
CA PRO A 29 -3.20 -6.95 -9.64
C PRO A 29 -4.15 -8.14 -9.44
N HIS A 30 -3.66 -9.35 -9.63
CA HIS A 30 -4.47 -10.57 -9.44
C HIS A 30 -4.28 -11.20 -8.05
N ALA A 31 -3.33 -10.72 -7.25
CA ALA A 31 -3.12 -11.26 -5.91
C ALA A 31 -4.25 -10.82 -4.97
N PRO A 32 -4.82 -11.75 -4.19
CA PRO A 32 -5.89 -11.40 -3.25
C PRO A 32 -5.35 -10.69 -2.00
N HIS A 33 -6.10 -9.71 -1.52
CA HIS A 33 -5.76 -8.96 -0.30
C HIS A 33 -6.94 -8.89 0.67
N SER A 34 -7.83 -9.86 0.62
CA SER A 34 -9.03 -9.86 1.44
C SER A 34 -8.85 -10.48 2.84
N SER A 35 -7.65 -11.00 3.12
CA SER A 35 -7.34 -11.55 4.45
C SER A 35 -7.27 -10.45 5.50
N PRO A 36 -7.76 -10.71 6.75
CA PRO A 36 -7.62 -9.73 7.83
C PRO A 36 -6.16 -9.45 8.23
N ASP A 37 -5.22 -10.30 7.81
CA ASP A 37 -3.80 -10.08 8.08
C ASP A 37 -3.13 -9.12 7.08
N THR A 38 -3.84 -8.72 6.05
CA THR A 38 -3.29 -7.86 4.99
C THR A 38 -2.78 -6.53 5.53
N ALA A 39 -3.52 -5.91 6.45
CA ALA A 39 -3.12 -4.62 7.03
C ALA A 39 -1.77 -4.74 7.74
N ALA A 40 -1.59 -5.74 8.59
CA ALA A 40 -0.33 -5.93 9.31
C ALA A 40 0.82 -6.25 8.36
N ALA A 41 0.57 -7.04 7.32
CA ALA A 41 1.58 -7.38 6.33
C ALA A 41 2.00 -6.15 5.53
N LEU A 42 1.06 -5.29 5.16
CA LEU A 42 1.37 -4.06 4.43
C LEU A 42 2.16 -3.08 5.30
N GLU A 43 1.79 -2.94 6.57
CA GLU A 43 2.55 -2.11 7.51
C GLU A 43 4.01 -2.54 7.57
N HIS A 44 4.23 -3.84 7.68
CA HIS A 44 5.57 -4.39 7.75
C HIS A 44 6.37 -4.08 6.46
N TYR A 45 5.75 -4.30 5.30
CA TYR A 45 6.36 -4.01 4.01
C TYR A 45 6.76 -2.54 3.88
N VAL A 46 5.86 -1.62 4.23
CA VAL A 46 6.12 -0.18 4.11
C VAL A 46 7.20 0.26 5.10
N ARG A 47 7.15 -0.22 6.34
CA ARG A 47 8.10 0.19 7.37
C ARG A 47 9.51 -0.36 7.14
N GLN A 48 9.64 -1.43 6.38
CA GLN A 48 10.95 -1.96 5.98
C GLN A 48 11.54 -1.24 4.76
N GLY A 49 10.88 -0.23 4.25
CA GLY A 49 11.36 0.51 3.10
C GLY A 49 10.92 -0.09 1.76
N GLY A 50 9.86 -0.89 1.75
CA GLY A 50 9.30 -1.43 0.50
C GLY A 50 8.87 -0.31 -0.45
N LEU A 51 8.93 -0.59 -1.75
CA LEU A 51 8.56 0.38 -2.79
C LEU A 51 7.04 0.62 -2.75
N CYS A 52 6.64 1.84 -2.39
CA CYS A 52 5.25 2.23 -2.26
C CYS A 52 4.72 2.92 -3.53
N HIS A 53 5.14 2.43 -4.68
CA HIS A 53 4.67 2.89 -5.98
C HIS A 53 3.93 1.76 -6.67
N GLY A 54 2.72 2.04 -7.18
CA GLY A 54 1.97 1.06 -7.95
C GLY A 54 1.43 -0.13 -7.16
N LEU A 55 1.22 0.03 -5.85
CA LEU A 55 0.66 -1.05 -5.03
C LEU A 55 -0.76 -1.37 -5.49
N GLN A 56 -1.05 -2.66 -5.70
CA GLN A 56 -2.34 -3.14 -6.18
C GLN A 56 -3.16 -3.64 -5.00
N LEU A 57 -3.89 -2.75 -4.37
CA LEU A 57 -4.62 -3.00 -3.13
C LEU A 57 -6.14 -2.90 -3.32
N ALA A 58 -6.63 -3.11 -4.55
CA ALA A 58 -8.06 -3.09 -4.81
C ALA A 58 -8.78 -4.12 -3.94
N ARG A 59 -9.83 -3.67 -3.27
CA ARG A 59 -10.66 -4.50 -2.38
C ARG A 59 -9.90 -5.11 -1.21
N ALA A 60 -8.72 -4.57 -0.88
CA ALA A 60 -7.92 -5.06 0.23
C ALA A 60 -8.63 -4.80 1.56
N ASP A 61 -8.49 -5.73 2.50
CA ASP A 61 -8.95 -5.54 3.87
C ASP A 61 -7.84 -4.87 4.67
N LEU A 62 -7.92 -3.55 4.79
CA LEU A 62 -6.93 -2.73 5.47
C LEU A 62 -7.51 -2.03 6.69
N ALA A 63 -8.58 -2.60 7.27
CA ALA A 63 -9.20 -2.04 8.48
C ALA A 63 -8.16 -1.92 9.60
N GLY A 64 -8.09 -0.74 10.22
CA GLY A 64 -7.15 -0.49 11.31
C GLY A 64 -5.69 -0.32 10.86
N LEU A 65 -5.41 -0.30 9.56
CA LEU A 65 -4.06 -0.10 9.04
C LEU A 65 -3.41 1.12 9.69
N ASN A 66 -2.17 0.98 10.15
CA ASN A 66 -1.42 2.07 10.77
C ASN A 66 -0.20 2.42 9.92
N LEU A 67 -0.29 3.50 9.16
CA LEU A 67 0.81 4.02 8.34
C LEU A 67 1.22 5.42 8.79
N VAL A 68 1.16 5.69 10.09
CA VAL A 68 1.72 6.93 10.64
C VAL A 68 3.23 6.82 10.69
N ASN A 69 3.92 7.76 10.06
CA ASN A 69 5.39 7.79 10.12
C ASN A 69 5.84 8.47 11.41
N ARG A 70 6.45 7.70 12.30
CA ARG A 70 6.92 8.18 13.61
C ARG A 70 8.38 8.61 13.61
N GLU A 71 9.09 8.35 12.51
CA GLU A 71 10.55 8.57 12.44
C GLU A 71 10.93 9.84 11.71
N GLY A 72 9.97 10.57 11.17
CA GLY A 72 10.24 11.77 10.42
C GLY A 72 9.05 12.72 10.38
N PRO A 73 9.27 13.97 9.92
CA PRO A 73 8.22 14.99 9.90
C PRO A 73 7.17 14.78 8.80
N GLN A 74 7.46 13.93 7.82
CA GLN A 74 6.55 13.68 6.70
C GLN A 74 6.00 12.26 6.77
N GLY A 75 4.72 12.11 6.42
CA GLY A 75 4.09 10.80 6.33
C GLY A 75 4.62 9.98 5.17
N PHE A 76 4.27 8.69 5.15
CA PHE A 76 4.62 7.82 4.03
C PHE A 76 3.99 8.34 2.74
N LEU A 77 4.67 8.13 1.62
CA LEU A 77 4.19 8.52 0.30
C LEU A 77 3.76 7.28 -0.47
N LEU A 78 2.48 7.23 -0.85
CA LEU A 78 1.94 6.18 -1.69
C LEU A 78 1.69 6.77 -3.08
N GLU A 79 2.48 6.34 -4.07
CA GLU A 79 2.37 6.85 -5.44
C GLU A 79 1.69 5.84 -6.36
N GLN A 80 0.70 6.28 -7.12
CA GLN A 80 0.04 5.48 -8.16
C GLN A 80 -0.55 4.17 -7.61
N CYS A 81 -0.98 4.16 -6.35
CA CYS A 81 -1.51 2.95 -5.73
C CYS A 81 -3.00 2.79 -6.04
N ASN A 82 -3.42 1.55 -6.30
CA ASN A 82 -4.82 1.23 -6.55
C ASN A 82 -5.47 0.76 -5.26
N LEU A 83 -6.32 1.61 -4.68
CA LEU A 83 -7.07 1.31 -3.46
C LEU A 83 -8.58 1.25 -3.74
N TYR A 84 -8.95 0.90 -4.97
CA TYR A 84 -10.35 0.79 -5.38
C TYR A 84 -11.10 -0.18 -4.45
N ARG A 85 -12.16 0.32 -3.82
CA ARG A 85 -12.99 -0.44 -2.88
C ARG A 85 -12.23 -1.03 -1.69
N ALA A 86 -11.06 -0.51 -1.36
CA ALA A 86 -10.31 -0.97 -0.20
C ALA A 86 -11.09 -0.63 1.09
N ASN A 87 -11.00 -1.51 2.08
CA ASN A 87 -11.56 -1.27 3.41
C ASN A 87 -10.50 -0.61 4.27
N LEU A 88 -10.64 0.68 4.53
CA LEU A 88 -9.72 1.47 5.36
C LEU A 88 -10.40 1.96 6.64
N ARG A 89 -11.44 1.25 7.09
CA ARG A 89 -12.17 1.64 8.29
C ARG A 89 -11.26 1.67 9.50
N GLY A 90 -11.31 2.79 10.25
CA GLY A 90 -10.50 2.96 11.45
C GLY A 90 -9.00 3.03 11.20
N ALA A 91 -8.56 3.19 9.95
CA ALA A 91 -7.14 3.26 9.64
C ALA A 91 -6.48 4.52 10.23
N HIS A 92 -5.23 4.41 10.63
CA HIS A 92 -4.43 5.50 11.17
C HIS A 92 -3.51 6.01 10.06
N LEU A 93 -3.94 7.10 9.39
CA LEU A 93 -3.26 7.63 8.21
C LEU A 93 -2.86 9.10 8.39
N TYR A 94 -2.62 9.51 9.63
CA TYR A 94 -2.19 10.89 9.92
C TYR A 94 -0.94 11.24 9.09
N GLY A 95 -1.03 12.34 8.37
CA GLY A 95 0.09 12.87 7.61
C GLY A 95 0.45 12.07 6.35
N ILE A 96 -0.30 11.02 6.01
CA ILE A 96 0.03 10.22 4.82
C ILE A 96 -0.08 11.08 3.56
N ARG A 97 0.79 10.79 2.58
CA ARG A 97 0.77 11.47 1.29
C ARG A 97 0.38 10.45 0.22
N ILE A 98 -0.69 10.75 -0.49
CA ILE A 98 -1.19 9.89 -1.58
C ILE A 98 -1.13 10.71 -2.86
N LYS A 99 -0.32 10.25 -3.83
CA LYS A 99 -0.11 10.95 -5.08
C LYS A 99 -0.47 10.05 -6.26
N GLY A 100 -1.44 10.48 -7.04
CA GLY A 100 -1.97 9.67 -8.13
C GLY A 100 -2.75 8.47 -7.59
N GLY A 101 -3.03 7.51 -8.43
CA GLY A 101 -3.75 6.30 -8.02
C GLY A 101 -5.22 6.51 -7.84
N SER A 102 -5.88 5.61 -7.09
CA SER A 102 -7.33 5.62 -6.92
C SER A 102 -7.74 5.22 -5.51
N LEU A 103 -8.63 6.01 -4.92
CA LEU A 103 -9.36 5.68 -3.70
C LEU A 103 -10.85 5.50 -3.99
N MET A 104 -11.21 5.32 -5.24
CA MET A 104 -12.60 5.25 -5.66
C MET A 104 -13.34 4.15 -4.90
N LYS A 105 -14.48 4.51 -4.29
CA LYS A 105 -15.33 3.62 -3.51
C LYS A 105 -14.64 2.97 -2.30
N ALA A 106 -13.47 3.46 -1.88
CA ALA A 106 -12.83 3.00 -0.65
C ALA A 106 -13.65 3.44 0.56
N ASP A 107 -13.70 2.58 1.58
CA ASP A 107 -14.39 2.90 2.83
C ASP A 107 -13.36 3.45 3.82
N VAL A 108 -13.43 4.75 4.06
CA VAL A 108 -12.52 5.45 5.00
C VAL A 108 -13.24 5.85 6.28
N SER A 109 -14.34 5.19 6.62
CA SER A 109 -15.10 5.46 7.83
C SER A 109 -14.21 5.37 9.07
N ASP A 110 -14.31 6.36 9.95
CA ASP A 110 -13.51 6.42 11.19
C ASP A 110 -12.00 6.42 10.98
N ALA A 111 -11.52 6.60 9.75
CA ALA A 111 -10.09 6.71 9.49
C ALA A 111 -9.58 8.10 9.89
N ASN A 112 -8.34 8.15 10.39
CA ASN A 112 -7.68 9.41 10.71
C ASN A 112 -6.84 9.86 9.51
N LEU A 113 -7.37 10.82 8.76
CA LEU A 113 -6.70 11.41 7.59
C LEU A 113 -6.22 12.84 7.87
N HIS A 114 -6.06 13.19 9.14
CA HIS A 114 -5.62 14.54 9.51
C HIS A 114 -4.24 14.82 8.90
N CYS A 115 -4.08 15.97 8.28
CA CYS A 115 -2.85 16.37 7.59
C CYS A 115 -2.46 15.45 6.41
N ALA A 116 -3.40 14.65 5.93
CA ALA A 116 -3.18 13.81 4.75
C ALA A 116 -3.15 14.64 3.46
#